data_2623279468d0a618292224e55c262479
#
_entry.id   2623279468d0a618292224e55c262479
#
_cell.length_a   1.000
_cell.length_b   1.000
_cell.length_c   1.000
_cell.angle_alpha   90.00
_cell.angle_beta   90.00
_cell.angle_gamma   90.00
#
_symmetry.space_group_name_H-M   'P 1'
#
loop_
_entity.id
_entity.type
_entity.pdbx_description
1 polymer ?
#
loop_
_entity_poly.entity_id
_entity_poly.type
_entity_poly.pdbx_seq_one_letter_code
_entity_poly.pdbx_strand_id
1 'polypeptide(L)'
;FVRHIHSNLKKRADLFTLRSGRRSLRAMTTSSLSSRGALAANNPLRIDHAAYHEAVANAYHPTENPTGALPLNVAENRLSWSDLRAKIESITTEETIAAWVPGYTSMRGSLEFRRAAAHFLTRHLTRCPVDPEQLAVSAGATSVIEMTSFILADAGDAAAIPAPCYPVYSQDIGSFSGVERYDLVTHHEVSEISDGPALTVSHLEHARTEIEAAGQRFRMLILTTPDNPTGGIYSLDTLSEVADWCITHEVHLVVNELYGLSLIDTRHPEIEADYADDVAFNSFASIMADKQSEYLHLWYALSKDLGISGFRVGLLYSHNAALLEAYENLNLSHTVSNHTQWLLQHLLTDDDFMTSYVAENQRRLTEAYAVVVGALKRLDIPYVPSRGSLFVWIDLSEFMVGDSEQADLALWQELYRTSGVLLTPGVGFGHTKKGLFRVVYPCVSMEELSVAMERLGAFVQAKRQRQGSSTSGDARS
;
A
#
# COMPACT_ATOMS: atom_id res chain seq x y z
N PHE A 1 30.18 17.35 -10.05
CA PHE A 1 29.05 17.02 -9.15
C PHE A 1 28.94 15.51 -8.93
N VAL A 2 29.05 14.68 -9.96
CA VAL A 2 28.92 13.19 -9.89
C VAL A 2 30.05 12.52 -9.08
N ARG A 3 31.28 13.06 -9.10
CA ARG A 3 32.41 12.46 -8.35
C ARG A 3 32.37 12.66 -6.83
N HIS A 4 31.60 13.63 -6.33
CA HIS A 4 31.46 13.89 -4.89
C HIS A 4 30.43 12.95 -4.20
N ILE A 5 29.47 12.44 -4.97
CA ILE A 5 28.46 11.48 -4.48
C ILE A 5 29.06 10.09 -4.27
N HIS A 6 30.00 9.67 -5.14
CA HIS A 6 30.66 8.33 -5.05
C HIS A 6 31.55 8.15 -3.79
N SER A 7 32.16 9.23 -3.29
CA SER A 7 33.02 9.19 -2.10
C SER A 7 32.23 9.02 -0.81
N ASN A 8 31.02 9.55 -0.75
CA ASN A 8 30.14 9.46 0.42
C ASN A 8 29.36 8.13 0.51
N LEU A 9 29.13 7.47 -0.63
CA LEU A 9 28.43 6.18 -0.67
C LEU A 9 29.33 5.02 -0.18
N LYS A 10 30.63 5.05 -0.48
CA LYS A 10 31.58 4.03 0.02
C LYS A 10 31.75 4.04 1.54
N LYS A 11 31.66 5.20 2.19
CA LYS A 11 31.73 5.32 3.66
C LYS A 11 30.45 4.88 4.39
N ARG A 12 29.32 4.76 3.69
CA ARG A 12 28.06 4.29 4.27
C ARG A 12 27.85 2.77 4.13
N ALA A 13 28.50 2.11 3.20
CA ALA A 13 28.41 0.65 3.02
C ALA A 13 29.00 -0.14 4.19
N ASP A 14 29.98 0.44 4.93
CA ASP A 14 30.60 -0.21 6.10
C ASP A 14 29.74 -0.14 7.38
N LEU A 15 28.58 0.51 7.36
CA LEU A 15 27.69 0.67 8.51
C LEU A 15 26.63 -0.44 8.65
N PHE A 16 26.57 -1.38 7.72
CA PHE A 16 25.60 -2.50 7.73
C PHE A 16 26.17 -3.82 8.27
N THR A 17 27.25 -3.80 9.04
CA THR A 17 27.58 -4.94 9.90
C THR A 17 26.73 -4.87 11.17
N LEU A 18 25.71 -5.71 11.21
CA LEU A 18 24.87 -5.96 12.38
C LEU A 18 25.71 -6.23 13.63
N ARG A 19 25.86 -5.25 14.49
CA ARG A 19 26.10 -5.46 15.90
C ARG A 19 24.79 -5.33 16.66
N SER A 20 24.21 -6.48 16.98
CA SER A 20 23.22 -6.59 18.04
C SER A 20 23.86 -6.09 19.35
N GLY A 21 23.43 -4.96 19.82
CA GLY A 21 23.88 -4.41 21.10
C GLY A 21 23.07 -3.16 21.40
N ARG A 22 22.36 -3.17 22.52
CA ARG A 22 21.71 -2.00 23.13
C ARG A 22 22.62 -0.77 22.96
N ARG A 23 22.37 0.04 21.93
CA ARG A 23 22.99 1.38 21.85
C ARG A 23 22.34 2.23 22.93
N SER A 24 23.10 2.49 23.97
CA SER A 24 22.71 3.33 25.09
C SER A 24 22.23 4.70 24.58
N LEU A 25 21.20 5.23 25.21
CA LEU A 25 20.67 6.60 25.07
C LEU A 25 21.73 7.71 25.12
N ARG A 26 22.99 7.40 25.39
CA ARG A 26 24.11 8.37 25.52
C ARG A 26 24.63 8.93 24.19
N ALA A 27 24.28 8.36 23.02
CA ALA A 27 24.72 8.91 21.71
C ALA A 27 23.82 10.04 21.17
N MET A 28 22.74 10.38 21.88
CA MET A 28 21.78 11.42 21.45
C MET A 28 22.13 12.85 21.88
N THR A 29 23.25 13.08 22.55
CA THR A 29 23.52 14.37 23.27
C THR A 29 24.30 15.42 22.49
N THR A 30 24.55 15.23 21.17
CA THR A 30 25.28 16.22 20.34
C THR A 30 24.56 16.60 19.04
N SER A 31 23.29 16.24 18.87
CA SER A 31 22.50 16.63 17.69
C SER A 31 21.88 18.01 17.88
N SER A 32 21.96 18.87 16.88
CA SER A 32 21.20 20.13 16.82
C SER A 32 19.69 19.91 16.60
N LEU A 33 19.26 18.66 16.43
CA LEU A 33 17.87 18.28 16.19
C LEU A 33 17.13 18.09 17.52
N SER A 34 15.80 18.30 17.47
CA SER A 34 14.92 17.82 18.54
C SER A 34 15.00 16.29 18.67
N SER A 35 14.55 15.72 19.80
CA SER A 35 14.50 14.27 19.99
C SER A 35 13.71 13.55 18.88
N ARG A 36 12.57 14.12 18.46
CA ARG A 36 11.75 13.62 17.35
C ARG A 36 12.51 13.67 16.02
N GLY A 37 13.18 14.80 15.74
CA GLY A 37 13.99 14.95 14.54
C GLY A 37 15.17 13.99 14.49
N ALA A 38 15.84 13.76 15.63
CA ALA A 38 16.91 12.79 15.73
C ALA A 38 16.41 11.34 15.54
N LEU A 39 15.23 11.02 16.07
CA LEU A 39 14.58 9.72 15.83
C LEU A 39 14.28 9.52 14.34
N ALA A 40 13.66 10.49 13.69
CA ALA A 40 13.34 10.43 12.24
C ALA A 40 14.61 10.33 11.37
N ALA A 41 15.69 11.04 11.73
CA ALA A 41 16.95 10.97 10.99
C ALA A 41 17.63 9.59 11.06
N ASN A 42 17.36 8.80 12.11
CA ASN A 42 17.95 7.48 12.31
C ASN A 42 17.05 6.31 11.90
N ASN A 43 15.76 6.57 11.69
CA ASN A 43 14.81 5.55 11.28
C ASN A 43 14.35 5.81 9.83
N PRO A 44 14.83 5.04 8.85
CA PRO A 44 14.33 5.15 7.49
C PRO A 44 12.84 4.77 7.44
N LEU A 45 12.09 5.45 6.57
CA LEU A 45 10.65 5.22 6.38
C LEU A 45 10.33 3.75 6.05
N ARG A 46 11.23 3.09 5.32
CA ARG A 46 11.09 1.69 4.92
C ARG A 46 12.45 0.99 4.97
N ILE A 47 12.44 -0.27 5.37
CA ILE A 47 13.65 -1.08 5.50
C ILE A 47 14.35 -1.33 4.14
N ASP A 48 13.58 -1.38 3.05
CA ASP A 48 14.03 -1.60 1.68
C ASP A 48 14.45 -0.31 0.94
N HIS A 49 14.36 0.86 1.58
CA HIS A 49 14.60 2.17 0.94
C HIS A 49 16.02 2.32 0.37
N ALA A 50 17.03 1.89 1.13
CA ALA A 50 18.43 1.95 0.66
C ALA A 50 18.68 1.01 -0.54
N ALA A 51 18.13 -0.21 -0.49
CA ALA A 51 18.22 -1.18 -1.58
C ALA A 51 17.47 -0.68 -2.83
N TYR A 52 16.34 0.00 -2.67
CA TYR A 52 15.63 0.60 -3.79
C TYR A 52 16.47 1.66 -4.52
N HIS A 53 17.12 2.57 -3.80
CA HIS A 53 18.01 3.56 -4.42
C HIS A 53 19.21 2.91 -5.13
N GLU A 54 19.77 1.85 -4.57
CA GLU A 54 20.82 1.06 -5.20
C GLU A 54 20.31 0.39 -6.49
N ALA A 55 19.12 -0.23 -6.43
CA ALA A 55 18.50 -0.89 -7.57
C ALA A 55 18.20 0.09 -8.71
N VAL A 56 17.64 1.27 -8.41
CA VAL A 56 17.36 2.30 -9.42
C VAL A 56 18.66 2.85 -10.05
N ALA A 57 19.72 2.99 -9.26
CA ALA A 57 21.02 3.42 -9.79
C ALA A 57 21.72 2.36 -10.68
N ASN A 58 21.28 1.11 -10.60
CA ASN A 58 21.76 -0.04 -11.37
C ASN A 58 20.61 -0.77 -12.07
N ALA A 59 19.65 -0.02 -12.63
CA ALA A 59 18.44 -0.59 -13.23
C ALA A 59 18.76 -1.51 -14.41
N TYR A 60 17.96 -2.56 -14.57
CA TYR A 60 17.99 -3.44 -15.73
C TYR A 60 17.75 -2.65 -17.03
N HIS A 61 18.49 -3.01 -18.07
CA HIS A 61 18.24 -2.63 -19.45
C HIS A 61 18.62 -3.80 -20.36
N PRO A 62 17.78 -4.19 -21.32
CA PRO A 62 17.97 -5.45 -22.08
C PRO A 62 19.29 -5.52 -22.83
N THR A 63 19.86 -4.41 -23.26
CA THR A 63 21.11 -4.35 -24.02
C THR A 63 22.28 -3.70 -23.25
N GLU A 64 22.00 -2.60 -22.51
CA GLU A 64 23.07 -1.83 -21.86
C GLU A 64 23.44 -2.36 -20.47
N ASN A 65 22.47 -2.94 -19.75
CA ASN A 65 22.67 -3.51 -18.41
C ASN A 65 21.80 -4.76 -18.18
N PRO A 66 22.03 -5.86 -18.93
CA PRO A 66 21.18 -7.05 -18.84
C PRO A 66 21.27 -7.78 -17.50
N THR A 67 22.23 -7.44 -16.65
CA THR A 67 22.36 -7.97 -15.29
C THR A 67 21.88 -6.99 -14.21
N GLY A 68 21.37 -5.83 -14.60
CA GLY A 68 20.88 -4.81 -13.69
C GLY A 68 19.70 -5.25 -12.84
N ALA A 69 19.36 -4.44 -11.85
CA ALA A 69 18.32 -4.72 -10.87
C ALA A 69 16.90 -4.47 -11.41
N LEU A 70 15.95 -5.25 -10.94
CA LEU A 70 14.51 -5.16 -11.22
C LEU A 70 13.76 -4.90 -9.89
N PRO A 71 13.47 -3.62 -9.58
CA PRO A 71 12.81 -3.26 -8.32
C PRO A 71 11.28 -3.49 -8.41
N LEU A 72 10.81 -4.60 -7.82
CA LEU A 72 9.39 -4.95 -7.67
C LEU A 72 8.87 -4.68 -6.26
N ASN A 73 9.30 -3.58 -5.63
CA ASN A 73 9.03 -3.28 -4.23
C ASN A 73 8.24 -1.97 -4.01
N VAL A 74 8.17 -1.08 -5.00
CA VAL A 74 7.45 0.19 -4.88
C VAL A 74 6.05 0.07 -5.47
N ALA A 75 5.03 0.36 -4.67
CA ALA A 75 3.63 0.25 -5.05
C ALA A 75 3.20 1.34 -6.05
N GLU A 76 3.66 1.22 -7.29
CA GLU A 76 3.29 2.05 -8.42
C GLU A 76 2.67 1.21 -9.53
N ASN A 77 1.76 1.80 -10.29
CA ASN A 77 1.22 1.23 -11.52
C ASN A 77 1.73 2.06 -12.71
N ARG A 78 2.53 1.46 -13.57
CA ARG A 78 3.13 2.10 -14.74
C ARG A 78 2.55 1.60 -16.07
N LEU A 79 1.68 0.60 -16.03
CA LEU A 79 1.18 -0.10 -17.23
C LEU A 79 0.31 0.78 -18.12
N SER A 80 -0.38 1.78 -17.56
CA SER A 80 -1.33 2.64 -18.28
C SER A 80 -0.90 4.11 -18.35
N TRP A 81 0.38 4.41 -18.01
CA TRP A 81 0.86 5.80 -17.99
C TRP A 81 0.83 6.47 -19.36
N SER A 82 1.11 5.75 -20.45
CA SER A 82 1.12 6.33 -21.81
C SER A 82 -0.24 6.95 -22.18
N ASP A 83 -1.34 6.27 -21.85
CA ASP A 83 -2.69 6.71 -22.18
C ASP A 83 -3.10 7.92 -21.35
N LEU A 84 -2.80 7.86 -20.06
CA LEU A 84 -3.07 8.94 -19.12
C LEU A 84 -2.24 10.18 -19.44
N ARG A 85 -0.96 10.01 -19.80
CA ARG A 85 -0.07 11.08 -20.23
C ARG A 85 -0.63 11.79 -21.44
N ALA A 86 -1.03 11.07 -22.49
CA ALA A 86 -1.59 11.65 -23.69
C ALA A 86 -2.84 12.50 -23.38
N LYS A 87 -3.72 12.01 -22.48
CA LYS A 87 -4.90 12.76 -22.05
C LYS A 87 -4.53 14.03 -21.27
N ILE A 88 -3.57 13.95 -20.35
CA ILE A 88 -3.08 15.12 -19.60
C ILE A 88 -2.46 16.17 -20.52
N GLU A 89 -1.67 15.74 -21.52
CA GLU A 89 -1.08 16.65 -22.52
C GLU A 89 -2.17 17.34 -23.36
N SER A 90 -3.25 16.62 -23.74
CA SER A 90 -4.41 17.20 -24.44
C SER A 90 -5.10 18.26 -23.59
N ILE A 91 -5.44 17.95 -22.32
CA ILE A 91 -6.07 18.91 -21.39
C ILE A 91 -5.23 20.18 -21.24
N THR A 92 -3.92 20.05 -21.05
CA THR A 92 -3.03 21.21 -20.89
C THR A 92 -2.92 22.09 -22.16
N THR A 93 -3.24 21.53 -23.32
CA THR A 93 -3.19 22.25 -24.60
C THR A 93 -4.55 22.90 -24.94
N GLU A 94 -5.64 22.24 -24.60
CA GLU A 94 -6.98 22.63 -25.02
C GLU A 94 -7.70 23.52 -23.99
N GLU A 95 -7.36 23.38 -22.70
CA GLU A 95 -8.03 24.07 -21.62
C GLU A 95 -7.30 25.33 -21.14
N THR A 96 -8.04 26.39 -20.87
CA THR A 96 -7.49 27.61 -20.29
C THR A 96 -7.42 27.51 -18.77
N ILE A 97 -6.25 27.80 -18.19
CA ILE A 97 -6.07 27.83 -16.74
C ILE A 97 -7.07 28.79 -16.11
N ALA A 98 -7.90 28.28 -15.20
CA ALA A 98 -8.95 29.05 -14.57
C ALA A 98 -8.44 30.17 -13.64
N ALA A 99 -9.16 31.28 -13.57
CA ALA A 99 -8.76 32.46 -12.80
C ALA A 99 -8.59 32.23 -11.28
N TRP A 100 -9.19 31.18 -10.72
CA TRP A 100 -9.05 30.84 -9.29
C TRP A 100 -7.74 30.12 -8.94
N VAL A 101 -7.06 29.56 -9.94
CA VAL A 101 -5.85 28.71 -9.74
C VAL A 101 -4.73 29.42 -8.96
N PRO A 102 -4.40 30.70 -9.17
CA PRO A 102 -3.30 31.35 -8.44
C PRO A 102 -3.66 31.78 -7.01
N GLY A 103 -4.93 31.70 -6.61
CA GLY A 103 -5.42 32.13 -5.28
C GLY A 103 -5.50 31.00 -4.27
N TYR A 104 -5.73 31.32 -2.99
CA TYR A 104 -6.14 30.32 -2.01
C TYR A 104 -7.60 29.94 -2.24
N THR A 105 -7.90 28.65 -2.05
CA THR A 105 -9.25 28.08 -2.08
C THR A 105 -9.57 27.46 -0.72
N SER A 106 -10.69 26.72 -0.60
CA SER A 106 -10.97 25.91 0.59
C SER A 106 -9.83 24.96 0.90
N MET A 107 -9.48 24.82 2.17
CA MET A 107 -8.44 23.90 2.61
C MET A 107 -8.84 22.44 2.43
N ARG A 108 -10.12 22.14 2.26
CA ARG A 108 -10.63 20.82 1.86
C ARG A 108 -10.56 20.56 0.35
N GLY A 109 -9.91 21.44 -0.43
CA GLY A 109 -9.90 21.44 -1.88
C GLY A 109 -10.99 22.32 -2.49
N SER A 110 -10.74 22.83 -3.71
CA SER A 110 -11.72 23.67 -4.42
C SER A 110 -13.04 22.94 -4.61
N LEU A 111 -14.15 23.67 -4.59
CA LEU A 111 -15.46 23.06 -4.78
C LEU A 111 -15.59 22.42 -6.16
N GLU A 112 -15.00 23.03 -7.17
CA GLU A 112 -14.96 22.53 -8.53
C GLU A 112 -14.27 21.16 -8.59
N PHE A 113 -13.12 21.03 -7.94
CA PHE A 113 -12.40 19.74 -7.88
C PHE A 113 -13.17 18.71 -7.04
N ARG A 114 -13.76 19.10 -5.90
CA ARG A 114 -14.56 18.18 -5.08
C ARG A 114 -15.79 17.68 -5.83
N ARG A 115 -16.42 18.51 -6.67
CA ARG A 115 -17.52 18.09 -7.57
C ARG A 115 -17.06 17.08 -8.60
N ALA A 116 -15.92 17.33 -9.24
CA ALA A 116 -15.31 16.39 -10.20
C ALA A 116 -14.92 15.05 -9.55
N ALA A 117 -14.32 15.12 -8.36
CA ALA A 117 -13.98 13.93 -7.58
C ALA A 117 -15.24 13.15 -7.14
N ALA A 118 -16.28 13.83 -6.65
CA ALA A 118 -17.54 13.20 -6.29
C ALA A 118 -18.22 12.52 -7.49
N HIS A 119 -18.21 13.17 -8.64
CA HIS A 119 -18.71 12.61 -9.90
C HIS A 119 -17.96 11.33 -10.27
N PHE A 120 -16.64 11.40 -10.30
CA PHE A 120 -15.78 10.25 -10.58
C PHE A 120 -15.99 9.09 -9.60
N LEU A 121 -16.00 9.36 -8.30
CA LEU A 121 -16.24 8.37 -7.27
C LEU A 121 -17.60 7.71 -7.44
N THR A 122 -18.66 8.50 -7.60
CA THR A 122 -20.03 8.01 -7.82
C THR A 122 -20.11 7.06 -9.02
N ARG A 123 -19.46 7.43 -10.13
CA ARG A 123 -19.58 6.70 -11.38
C ARG A 123 -18.71 5.44 -11.44
N HIS A 124 -17.49 5.50 -10.92
CA HIS A 124 -16.50 4.44 -11.13
C HIS A 124 -16.24 3.60 -9.89
N LEU A 125 -16.25 4.17 -8.70
CA LEU A 125 -15.87 3.48 -7.46
C LEU A 125 -17.06 3.07 -6.62
N THR A 126 -17.83 4.07 -6.14
CA THR A 126 -18.83 3.85 -5.08
C THR A 126 -20.15 3.29 -5.59
N ARG A 127 -20.50 3.57 -6.84
CA ARG A 127 -21.81 3.21 -7.46
C ARG A 127 -23.03 3.76 -6.69
N CYS A 128 -22.80 4.64 -5.71
CA CYS A 128 -23.82 5.39 -5.00
C CYS A 128 -23.42 6.88 -4.96
N PRO A 129 -24.38 7.82 -4.82
CA PRO A 129 -24.08 9.24 -4.84
C PRO A 129 -23.09 9.64 -3.73
N VAL A 130 -22.08 10.43 -4.09
CA VAL A 130 -21.13 11.06 -3.18
C VAL A 130 -21.41 12.57 -3.17
N ASP A 131 -21.65 13.14 -1.98
CA ASP A 131 -21.82 14.58 -1.84
C ASP A 131 -20.45 15.27 -1.80
N PRO A 132 -20.14 16.23 -2.71
CA PRO A 132 -18.89 16.97 -2.70
C PRO A 132 -18.66 17.76 -1.40
N GLU A 133 -19.71 18.11 -0.64
CA GLU A 133 -19.55 18.76 0.67
C GLU A 133 -19.10 17.81 1.77
N GLN A 134 -19.17 16.51 1.54
CA GLN A 134 -18.69 15.45 2.43
C GLN A 134 -17.26 14.96 2.06
N LEU A 135 -16.62 15.64 1.09
CA LEU A 135 -15.25 15.35 0.68
C LEU A 135 -14.25 16.34 1.26
N ALA A 136 -13.07 15.83 1.64
CA ALA A 136 -11.88 16.63 1.89
C ALA A 136 -10.70 16.06 1.10
N VAL A 137 -9.81 16.95 0.63
CA VAL A 137 -8.71 16.64 -0.29
C VAL A 137 -7.39 17.03 0.33
N SER A 138 -6.41 16.14 0.32
CA SER A 138 -5.05 16.39 0.80
C SER A 138 -3.97 15.86 -0.15
N ALA A 139 -2.72 16.24 0.13
CA ALA A 139 -1.55 15.90 -0.66
C ALA A 139 -1.18 14.40 -0.62
N GLY A 140 -2.10 13.55 -1.09
CA GLY A 140 -1.98 12.09 -1.17
C GLY A 140 -2.54 11.36 0.04
N ALA A 141 -2.59 10.03 -0.06
CA ALA A 141 -3.16 9.17 0.99
C ALA A 141 -2.50 9.36 2.35
N THR A 142 -1.17 9.47 2.42
CA THR A 142 -0.43 9.69 3.68
C THR A 142 -0.93 10.92 4.42
N SER A 143 -1.14 12.04 3.72
CA SER A 143 -1.67 13.26 4.35
C SER A 143 -3.12 13.08 4.81
N VAL A 144 -3.94 12.30 4.09
CA VAL A 144 -5.30 11.98 4.52
C VAL A 144 -5.28 11.12 5.78
N ILE A 145 -4.43 10.10 5.82
CA ILE A 145 -4.26 9.20 6.97
C ILE A 145 -3.82 10.00 8.20
N GLU A 146 -2.76 10.80 8.04
CA GLU A 146 -2.19 11.63 9.10
C GLU A 146 -3.21 12.61 9.68
N MET A 147 -3.89 13.39 8.82
CA MET A 147 -4.90 14.36 9.23
C MET A 147 -6.09 13.71 9.90
N THR A 148 -6.60 12.62 9.34
CA THR A 148 -7.74 11.88 9.91
C THR A 148 -7.39 11.32 11.28
N SER A 149 -6.21 10.69 11.42
CA SER A 149 -5.76 10.12 12.69
C SER A 149 -5.54 11.20 13.76
N PHE A 150 -4.98 12.35 13.37
CA PHE A 150 -4.78 13.48 14.28
C PHE A 150 -6.11 14.06 14.82
N ILE A 151 -7.14 14.08 13.98
CA ILE A 151 -8.44 14.66 14.36
C ILE A 151 -9.29 13.66 15.17
N LEU A 152 -9.22 12.36 14.85
CA LEU A 152 -10.10 11.35 15.43
C LEU A 152 -9.58 10.70 16.71
N ALA A 153 -8.27 10.76 16.96
CA ALA A 153 -7.63 10.07 18.08
C ALA A 153 -6.57 10.94 18.77
N ASP A 154 -6.40 10.73 20.06
CA ASP A 154 -5.37 11.36 20.87
C ASP A 154 -4.08 10.53 20.88
N ALA A 155 -2.97 11.16 21.28
CA ALA A 155 -1.71 10.45 21.44
C ALA A 155 -1.81 9.34 22.50
N GLY A 156 -1.38 8.13 22.13
CA GLY A 156 -1.48 6.93 22.95
C GLY A 156 -2.77 6.12 22.75
N ASP A 157 -3.74 6.64 21.97
CA ASP A 157 -4.87 5.83 21.52
C ASP A 157 -4.41 4.79 20.50
N ALA A 158 -5.12 3.66 20.41
CA ALA A 158 -4.81 2.58 19.48
C ALA A 158 -5.69 2.61 18.22
N ALA A 159 -5.04 2.36 17.09
CA ALA A 159 -5.68 2.02 15.82
C ALA A 159 -5.42 0.54 15.52
N ALA A 160 -6.46 -0.30 15.53
CA ALA A 160 -6.34 -1.69 15.12
C ALA A 160 -6.37 -1.82 13.60
N ILE A 161 -5.49 -2.66 13.06
CA ILE A 161 -5.35 -2.89 11.62
C ILE A 161 -5.16 -4.39 11.39
N PRO A 162 -6.03 -5.07 10.60
CA PRO A 162 -5.83 -6.48 10.26
C PRO A 162 -4.46 -6.72 9.60
N ALA A 163 -3.72 -7.69 10.12
CA ALA A 163 -2.40 -8.08 9.62
C ALA A 163 -2.49 -9.34 8.75
N PRO A 164 -1.68 -9.46 7.66
CA PRO A 164 -0.65 -8.50 7.25
C PRO A 164 -1.22 -7.20 6.70
N CYS A 165 -0.57 -6.06 6.93
CA CYS A 165 -1.03 -4.77 6.44
C CYS A 165 0.14 -3.86 6.00
N TYR A 166 -0.18 -2.75 5.35
CA TYR A 166 0.80 -1.77 4.88
C TYR A 166 1.77 -1.32 5.98
N PRO A 167 3.10 -1.55 5.83
CA PRO A 167 4.07 -1.37 6.92
C PRO A 167 4.19 0.06 7.42
N VAL A 168 3.92 1.05 6.55
CA VAL A 168 4.13 2.47 6.88
C VAL A 168 2.95 3.07 7.65
N TYR A 169 1.88 2.30 7.89
CA TYR A 169 0.79 2.77 8.76
C TYR A 169 1.28 3.25 10.12
N SER A 170 2.28 2.58 10.72
CA SER A 170 2.84 3.00 12.00
C SER A 170 3.38 4.44 11.98
N GLN A 171 3.98 4.87 10.86
CA GLN A 171 4.47 6.24 10.68
C GLN A 171 3.33 7.18 10.26
N ASP A 172 2.44 6.75 9.36
CA ASP A 172 1.35 7.58 8.84
C ASP A 172 0.36 7.98 9.95
N ILE A 173 0.03 7.04 10.88
CA ILE A 173 -0.85 7.31 12.01
C ILE A 173 -0.13 7.78 13.27
N GLY A 174 1.20 7.58 13.39
CA GLY A 174 1.92 7.78 14.64
C GLY A 174 2.86 8.98 14.68
N SER A 175 3.44 9.38 13.54
CA SER A 175 4.53 10.38 13.55
C SER A 175 4.11 11.75 14.08
N PHE A 176 2.90 12.19 13.80
CA PHE A 176 2.38 13.50 14.22
C PHE A 176 1.28 13.39 15.28
N SER A 177 0.35 12.45 15.15
CA SER A 177 -0.75 12.27 16.10
C SER A 177 -0.35 11.49 17.36
N GLY A 178 0.64 10.60 17.25
CA GLY A 178 1.02 9.72 18.35
C GLY A 178 0.07 8.55 18.57
N VAL A 179 -0.78 8.24 17.59
CA VAL A 179 -1.66 7.06 17.60
C VAL A 179 -0.79 5.81 17.45
N GLU A 180 -1.09 4.77 18.23
CA GLU A 180 -0.33 3.53 18.22
C GLU A 180 -1.03 2.47 17.38
N ARG A 181 -0.25 1.78 16.53
CA ARG A 181 -0.74 0.68 15.69
C ARG A 181 -0.87 -0.58 16.53
N TYR A 182 -2.04 -1.23 16.48
CA TYR A 182 -2.29 -2.56 16.98
C TYR A 182 -2.50 -3.52 15.81
N ASP A 183 -1.61 -4.53 15.66
CA ASP A 183 -1.71 -5.55 14.62
C ASP A 183 -2.78 -6.59 14.99
N LEU A 184 -3.92 -6.56 14.30
CA LEU A 184 -5.01 -7.52 14.49
C LEU A 184 -4.73 -8.78 13.67
N VAL A 185 -4.15 -9.79 14.27
CA VAL A 185 -3.84 -11.07 13.61
C VAL A 185 -5.10 -11.88 13.42
N THR A 186 -5.52 -12.07 12.17
CA THR A 186 -6.70 -12.86 11.79
C THR A 186 -6.34 -14.21 11.16
N HIS A 187 -5.07 -14.40 10.76
CA HIS A 187 -4.55 -15.61 10.12
C HIS A 187 -3.12 -15.89 10.59
N HIS A 188 -2.74 -17.17 10.63
CA HIS A 188 -1.38 -17.61 10.97
C HIS A 188 -0.63 -18.23 9.79
N GLU A 189 -1.36 -18.79 8.81
CA GLU A 189 -0.81 -19.42 7.62
C GLU A 189 -1.30 -18.72 6.33
N VAL A 190 -0.49 -18.78 5.27
CA VAL A 190 -0.84 -18.20 3.96
C VAL A 190 -2.07 -18.87 3.36
N SER A 191 -2.22 -20.19 3.56
CA SER A 191 -3.38 -20.96 3.09
C SER A 191 -4.71 -20.54 3.72
N GLU A 192 -4.69 -19.94 4.90
CA GLU A 192 -5.89 -19.45 5.59
C GLU A 192 -6.42 -18.13 5.00
N ILE A 193 -5.59 -17.44 4.19
CA ILE A 193 -5.95 -16.15 3.57
C ILE A 193 -6.62 -16.36 2.19
N SER A 194 -6.68 -17.59 1.69
CA SER A 194 -7.15 -17.91 0.33
C SER A 194 -8.57 -17.42 0.02
N ASP A 195 -9.43 -17.34 1.04
CA ASP A 195 -10.84 -16.94 0.89
C ASP A 195 -11.09 -15.44 1.20
N GLY A 196 -10.02 -14.65 1.31
CA GLY A 196 -10.07 -13.24 1.68
C GLY A 196 -9.85 -12.97 3.17
N PRO A 197 -9.92 -11.71 3.60
CA PRO A 197 -9.66 -11.35 4.99
C PRO A 197 -10.74 -11.90 5.93
N ALA A 198 -10.37 -12.78 6.87
CA ALA A 198 -11.29 -13.43 7.82
C ALA A 198 -11.53 -12.58 9.07
N LEU A 199 -11.97 -11.34 8.91
CA LEU A 199 -12.31 -10.47 10.03
C LEU A 199 -13.72 -10.79 10.55
N THR A 200 -13.83 -10.95 11.88
CA THR A 200 -15.10 -11.16 12.58
C THR A 200 -15.22 -10.23 13.79
N VAL A 201 -16.43 -10.03 14.29
CA VAL A 201 -16.68 -9.28 15.54
C VAL A 201 -15.90 -9.87 16.73
N SER A 202 -15.71 -11.19 16.76
CA SER A 202 -14.91 -11.84 17.83
C SER A 202 -13.46 -11.37 17.85
N HIS A 203 -12.86 -11.13 16.68
CA HIS A 203 -11.51 -10.54 16.61
C HIS A 203 -11.49 -9.11 17.17
N LEU A 204 -12.54 -8.31 16.92
CA LEU A 204 -12.64 -6.94 17.43
C LEU A 204 -12.81 -6.90 18.95
N GLU A 205 -13.63 -7.78 19.53
CA GLU A 205 -13.79 -7.90 20.98
C GLU A 205 -12.51 -8.33 21.68
N HIS A 206 -11.77 -9.26 21.05
CA HIS A 206 -10.46 -9.67 21.56
C HIS A 206 -9.45 -8.51 21.53
N ALA A 207 -9.33 -7.82 20.39
CA ALA A 207 -8.46 -6.66 20.25
C ALA A 207 -8.81 -5.56 21.25
N ARG A 208 -10.11 -5.28 21.44
CA ARG A 208 -10.58 -4.31 22.42
C ARG A 208 -10.13 -4.67 23.83
N THR A 209 -10.31 -5.94 24.20
CA THR A 209 -9.90 -6.44 25.52
C THR A 209 -8.39 -6.25 25.75
N GLU A 210 -7.56 -6.57 24.77
CA GLU A 210 -6.11 -6.44 24.89
C GLU A 210 -5.65 -4.97 24.92
N ILE A 211 -6.22 -4.12 24.05
CA ILE A 211 -5.92 -2.69 23.99
C ILE A 211 -6.29 -2.01 25.32
N GLU A 212 -7.50 -2.27 25.83
CA GLU A 212 -7.97 -1.71 27.11
C GLU A 212 -7.15 -2.24 28.29
N ALA A 213 -6.74 -3.50 28.30
CA ALA A 213 -5.86 -4.07 29.31
C ALA A 213 -4.45 -3.45 29.30
N ALA A 214 -3.98 -2.97 28.16
CA ALA A 214 -2.75 -2.19 28.03
C ALA A 214 -2.91 -0.72 28.49
N GLY A 215 -4.11 -0.29 28.87
CA GLY A 215 -4.42 1.07 29.32
C GLY A 215 -4.61 2.06 28.18
N GLN A 216 -4.86 1.58 26.96
CA GLN A 216 -5.10 2.39 25.77
C GLN A 216 -6.59 2.43 25.43
N ARG A 217 -7.04 3.41 24.66
CA ARG A 217 -8.39 3.41 24.07
C ARG A 217 -8.34 2.82 22.66
N PHE A 218 -9.21 1.88 22.35
CA PHE A 218 -9.42 1.44 20.96
C PHE A 218 -10.26 2.50 20.25
N ARG A 219 -9.60 3.37 19.49
CA ARG A 219 -10.25 4.56 18.90
C ARG A 219 -10.52 4.44 17.42
N MET A 220 -9.68 3.69 16.68
CA MET A 220 -9.82 3.54 15.24
C MET A 220 -9.66 2.08 14.82
N LEU A 221 -10.44 1.66 13.83
CA LEU A 221 -10.24 0.44 13.05
C LEU A 221 -9.98 0.84 11.60
N ILE A 222 -8.87 0.38 11.02
CA ILE A 222 -8.50 0.70 9.63
C ILE A 222 -8.53 -0.59 8.82
N LEU A 223 -9.40 -0.66 7.81
CA LEU A 223 -9.47 -1.75 6.85
C LEU A 223 -8.99 -1.27 5.49
N THR A 224 -8.32 -2.13 4.73
CA THR A 224 -7.94 -1.85 3.33
C THR A 224 -8.64 -2.86 2.43
N THR A 225 -9.34 -2.39 1.39
CA THR A 225 -10.05 -3.26 0.44
C THR A 225 -10.06 -2.66 -0.97
N PRO A 226 -9.51 -3.33 -1.98
CA PRO A 226 -8.66 -4.54 -1.92
C PRO A 226 -7.42 -4.36 -1.05
N ASP A 227 -7.00 -5.42 -0.33
CA ASP A 227 -5.99 -5.33 0.71
C ASP A 227 -4.55 -5.18 0.18
N ASN A 228 -3.70 -4.65 1.02
CA ASN A 228 -2.25 -4.58 0.86
C ASN A 228 -1.58 -5.27 2.07
N PRO A 229 -1.00 -6.49 1.89
CA PRO A 229 -0.39 -7.00 0.66
C PRO A 229 -1.18 -8.08 -0.10
N THR A 230 -2.30 -8.58 0.43
CA THR A 230 -2.92 -9.82 -0.02
C THR A 230 -3.79 -9.66 -1.28
N GLY A 231 -4.33 -8.47 -1.51
CA GLY A 231 -5.31 -8.21 -2.57
C GLY A 231 -6.70 -8.76 -2.28
N GLY A 232 -6.96 -9.21 -1.06
CA GLY A 232 -8.26 -9.69 -0.61
C GLY A 232 -9.32 -8.58 -0.55
N ILE A 233 -10.58 -8.96 -0.66
CA ILE A 233 -11.74 -8.06 -0.64
C ILE A 233 -12.67 -8.49 0.50
N TYR A 234 -13.08 -7.55 1.34
CA TYR A 234 -14.12 -7.80 2.36
C TYR A 234 -15.50 -7.85 1.71
N SER A 235 -16.34 -8.79 2.13
CA SER A 235 -17.74 -8.83 1.75
C SER A 235 -18.53 -7.66 2.36
N LEU A 236 -19.63 -7.26 1.71
CA LEU A 236 -20.52 -6.23 2.28
C LEU A 236 -21.09 -6.66 3.64
N ASP A 237 -21.37 -7.94 3.82
CA ASP A 237 -21.89 -8.46 5.10
C ASP A 237 -20.86 -8.26 6.21
N THR A 238 -19.60 -8.66 5.99
CA THR A 238 -18.50 -8.41 6.93
C THR A 238 -18.33 -6.92 7.24
N LEU A 239 -18.29 -6.07 6.20
CA LEU A 239 -18.16 -4.62 6.38
C LEU A 239 -19.35 -4.03 7.15
N SER A 240 -20.56 -4.53 6.93
CA SER A 240 -21.76 -4.07 7.64
C SER A 240 -21.76 -4.48 9.12
N GLU A 241 -21.41 -5.74 9.43
CA GLU A 241 -21.29 -6.24 10.81
C GLU A 241 -20.21 -5.46 11.59
N VAL A 242 -19.07 -5.24 10.96
CA VAL A 242 -17.96 -4.44 11.53
C VAL A 242 -18.38 -2.99 11.74
N ALA A 243 -19.11 -2.40 10.80
CA ALA A 243 -19.63 -1.03 10.94
C ALA A 243 -20.60 -0.91 12.12
N ASP A 244 -21.51 -1.86 12.30
CA ASP A 244 -22.46 -1.87 13.42
C ASP A 244 -21.74 -2.01 14.76
N TRP A 245 -20.72 -2.87 14.83
CA TRP A 245 -19.87 -3.00 16.01
C TRP A 245 -19.14 -1.69 16.32
N CYS A 246 -18.52 -1.06 15.31
CA CYS A 246 -17.79 0.19 15.47
C CYS A 246 -18.68 1.34 15.94
N ILE A 247 -19.88 1.47 15.35
CA ILE A 247 -20.88 2.48 15.78
C ILE A 247 -21.28 2.25 17.25
N THR A 248 -21.56 0.98 17.61
CA THR A 248 -22.00 0.62 18.98
C THR A 248 -20.94 0.92 20.03
N HIS A 249 -19.65 0.79 19.67
CA HIS A 249 -18.53 0.97 20.60
C HIS A 249 -17.83 2.35 20.45
N GLU A 250 -18.38 3.24 19.66
CA GLU A 250 -17.80 4.58 19.38
C GLU A 250 -16.34 4.51 18.87
N VAL A 251 -16.04 3.48 18.05
CA VAL A 251 -14.78 3.29 17.34
C VAL A 251 -14.93 3.82 15.92
N HIS A 252 -14.00 4.65 15.46
CA HIS A 252 -14.02 5.14 14.08
C HIS A 252 -13.57 4.05 13.13
N LEU A 253 -14.46 3.59 12.25
CA LEU A 253 -14.13 2.70 11.14
C LEU A 253 -13.70 3.52 9.94
N VAL A 254 -12.50 3.27 9.48
CA VAL A 254 -11.97 3.84 8.25
C VAL A 254 -11.69 2.75 7.24
N VAL A 255 -12.37 2.78 6.11
CA VAL A 255 -12.13 1.84 5.01
C VAL A 255 -11.31 2.52 3.93
N ASN A 256 -10.13 1.98 3.67
CA ASN A 256 -9.17 2.46 2.68
C ASN A 256 -9.38 1.71 1.35
N GLU A 257 -9.94 2.39 0.36
CA GLU A 257 -10.26 1.83 -0.96
C GLU A 257 -9.30 2.27 -2.07
N LEU A 258 -8.02 2.51 -1.73
CA LEU A 258 -7.01 3.01 -2.67
C LEU A 258 -6.84 2.15 -3.94
N TYR A 259 -7.26 0.89 -3.88
CA TYR A 259 -7.13 -0.09 -4.97
C TYR A 259 -8.50 -0.51 -5.53
N GLY A 260 -9.58 0.21 -5.21
CA GLY A 260 -10.95 -0.17 -5.54
C GLY A 260 -11.26 -0.30 -7.04
N LEU A 261 -10.44 0.33 -7.89
CA LEU A 261 -10.50 0.19 -9.35
C LEU A 261 -9.36 -0.66 -9.94
N SER A 262 -8.40 -1.09 -9.11
CA SER A 262 -7.30 -1.99 -9.51
C SER A 262 -7.70 -3.45 -9.32
N LEU A 263 -8.79 -3.87 -10.00
CA LEU A 263 -9.35 -5.21 -9.87
C LEU A 263 -8.75 -6.17 -10.89
N ILE A 264 -8.73 -7.46 -10.55
CA ILE A 264 -8.28 -8.57 -11.39
C ILE A 264 -9.49 -9.30 -11.94
N ASP A 265 -9.51 -9.61 -13.24
CA ASP A 265 -10.51 -10.51 -13.82
C ASP A 265 -10.18 -11.96 -13.42
N THR A 266 -10.85 -12.45 -12.40
CA THR A 266 -10.65 -13.80 -11.84
C THR A 266 -11.00 -14.94 -12.81
N ARG A 267 -11.64 -14.62 -13.95
CA ARG A 267 -11.98 -15.59 -15.00
C ARG A 267 -10.88 -15.76 -16.05
N HIS A 268 -9.74 -15.06 -15.90
CA HIS A 268 -8.60 -15.23 -16.78
C HIS A 268 -8.09 -16.69 -16.71
N PRO A 269 -7.88 -17.39 -17.86
CA PRO A 269 -7.61 -18.84 -17.89
C PRO A 269 -6.42 -19.30 -17.04
N GLU A 270 -5.40 -18.46 -16.85
CA GLU A 270 -4.19 -18.81 -16.07
C GLU A 270 -4.46 -18.84 -14.56
N ILE A 271 -5.51 -18.15 -14.07
CA ILE A 271 -5.77 -17.93 -12.66
C ILE A 271 -7.15 -18.37 -12.18
N GLU A 272 -8.09 -18.66 -13.07
CA GLU A 272 -9.49 -18.97 -12.71
C GLU A 272 -9.62 -20.12 -11.69
N ALA A 273 -8.70 -21.10 -11.76
CA ALA A 273 -8.68 -22.24 -10.84
C ALA A 273 -8.34 -21.87 -9.37
N ASP A 274 -7.84 -20.66 -9.13
CA ASP A 274 -7.49 -20.19 -7.78
C ASP A 274 -8.71 -19.62 -7.02
N TYR A 275 -9.85 -19.45 -7.71
CA TYR A 275 -11.04 -18.80 -7.15
C TYR A 275 -12.23 -19.77 -7.13
N ALA A 276 -12.74 -20.04 -5.93
CA ALA A 276 -13.96 -20.86 -5.77
C ALA A 276 -15.24 -20.04 -6.00
N ASP A 277 -15.18 -18.73 -5.69
CA ASP A 277 -16.33 -17.84 -5.71
C ASP A 277 -15.99 -16.55 -6.48
N ASP A 278 -17.00 -15.93 -7.09
CA ASP A 278 -16.90 -14.61 -7.73
C ASP A 278 -17.29 -13.51 -6.73
N VAL A 279 -16.39 -13.20 -5.78
CA VAL A 279 -16.58 -12.09 -4.84
C VAL A 279 -16.28 -10.77 -5.53
N ALA A 280 -17.31 -10.00 -5.84
CA ALA A 280 -17.18 -8.68 -6.43
C ALA A 280 -16.78 -7.62 -5.40
N PHE A 281 -15.93 -6.69 -5.80
CA PHE A 281 -15.68 -5.48 -5.01
C PHE A 281 -16.94 -4.62 -4.97
N ASN A 282 -17.34 -4.24 -3.75
CA ASN A 282 -18.38 -3.27 -3.49
C ASN A 282 -17.84 -2.23 -2.52
N SER A 283 -18.01 -0.95 -2.85
CA SER A 283 -17.51 0.13 -2.01
C SER A 283 -18.27 0.23 -0.68
N PHE A 284 -17.52 0.49 0.38
CA PHE A 284 -18.02 0.78 1.71
C PHE A 284 -18.95 2.00 1.75
N ALA A 285 -18.86 2.89 0.76
CA ALA A 285 -19.72 4.05 0.65
C ALA A 285 -21.21 3.71 0.64
N SER A 286 -21.61 2.53 0.15
CA SER A 286 -22.98 2.05 0.20
C SER A 286 -23.49 1.84 1.64
N ILE A 287 -22.63 1.28 2.50
CA ILE A 287 -22.91 1.11 3.94
C ILE A 287 -22.94 2.47 4.65
N MET A 288 -22.02 3.39 4.29
CA MET A 288 -22.04 4.76 4.80
C MET A 288 -23.34 5.48 4.45
N ALA A 289 -23.81 5.33 3.20
CA ALA A 289 -25.05 5.95 2.74
C ALA A 289 -26.30 5.42 3.48
N ASP A 290 -26.31 4.13 3.83
CA ASP A 290 -27.39 3.51 4.58
C ASP A 290 -27.38 3.90 6.07
N LYS A 291 -26.22 3.79 6.72
CA LYS A 291 -26.09 3.98 8.18
C LYS A 291 -25.95 5.44 8.62
N GLN A 292 -25.52 6.36 7.77
CA GLN A 292 -25.39 7.79 8.02
C GLN A 292 -24.68 8.14 9.35
N SER A 293 -23.61 7.40 9.71
CA SER A 293 -22.93 7.52 11.00
C SER A 293 -21.70 8.40 10.94
N GLU A 294 -21.46 9.18 12.01
CA GLU A 294 -20.25 9.99 12.20
C GLU A 294 -18.99 9.13 12.49
N TYR A 295 -19.15 7.83 12.74
CA TYR A 295 -18.04 6.91 12.99
C TYR A 295 -17.55 6.18 11.75
N LEU A 296 -18.15 6.41 10.57
CA LEU A 296 -17.80 5.73 9.33
C LEU A 296 -17.12 6.68 8.35
N HIS A 297 -15.96 6.25 7.85
CA HIS A 297 -15.15 7.06 6.95
C HIS A 297 -14.55 6.21 5.82
N LEU A 298 -14.31 6.85 4.67
CA LEU A 298 -13.65 6.21 3.53
C LEU A 298 -12.45 7.04 3.11
N TRP A 299 -11.31 6.37 2.91
CA TRP A 299 -10.12 6.94 2.28
C TRP A 299 -9.99 6.44 0.84
N TYR A 300 -9.63 7.37 -0.03
CA TYR A 300 -9.28 7.07 -1.41
C TYR A 300 -8.09 7.93 -1.87
N ALA A 301 -7.41 7.54 -2.93
CA ALA A 301 -6.41 8.37 -3.59
C ALA A 301 -6.24 7.97 -5.05
N LEU A 302 -5.88 8.93 -5.89
CA LEU A 302 -5.65 8.70 -7.32
C LEU A 302 -4.31 8.01 -7.60
N SER A 303 -3.48 7.83 -6.56
CA SER A 303 -2.10 7.34 -6.65
C SER A 303 -1.97 5.94 -7.24
N LYS A 304 -2.93 5.03 -6.96
CA LYS A 304 -2.83 3.61 -7.30
C LYS A 304 -3.67 3.27 -8.53
N ASP A 305 -4.95 3.55 -8.46
CA ASP A 305 -5.90 3.24 -9.54
C ASP A 305 -5.58 4.00 -10.84
N LEU A 306 -5.13 5.25 -10.73
CA LEU A 306 -4.71 6.03 -11.90
C LEU A 306 -3.17 6.01 -12.12
N GLY A 307 -2.39 5.40 -11.24
CA GLY A 307 -0.93 5.34 -11.39
C GLY A 307 -0.22 6.71 -11.28
N ILE A 308 -0.86 7.72 -10.69
CA ILE A 308 -0.35 9.10 -10.59
C ILE A 308 0.11 9.46 -9.17
N SER A 309 0.88 8.58 -8.55
CA SER A 309 1.40 8.80 -7.19
C SER A 309 2.11 10.16 -7.01
N GLY A 310 2.78 10.66 -8.06
CA GLY A 310 3.49 11.93 -8.06
C GLY A 310 2.59 13.17 -8.07
N PHE A 311 1.32 13.06 -8.44
CA PHE A 311 0.36 14.17 -8.42
C PHE A 311 -0.14 14.52 -7.02
N ARG A 312 0.05 13.61 -6.06
CA ARG A 312 -0.25 13.81 -4.65
C ARG A 312 -1.70 14.21 -4.38
N VAL A 313 -2.67 13.35 -4.72
CA VAL A 313 -4.08 13.59 -4.43
C VAL A 313 -4.67 12.43 -3.64
N GLY A 314 -5.15 12.72 -2.43
CA GLY A 314 -5.90 11.84 -1.54
C GLY A 314 -7.23 12.48 -1.15
N LEU A 315 -8.21 11.64 -0.87
CA LEU A 315 -9.59 12.01 -0.58
C LEU A 315 -10.04 11.34 0.72
N LEU A 316 -10.67 12.11 1.59
CA LEU A 316 -11.48 11.63 2.69
C LEU A 316 -12.95 11.84 2.32
N TYR A 317 -13.79 10.81 2.45
CA TYR A 317 -15.23 10.88 2.40
C TYR A 317 -15.81 10.56 3.78
N SER A 318 -16.64 11.46 4.33
CA SER A 318 -17.17 11.31 5.69
C SER A 318 -18.48 12.07 5.86
N HIS A 319 -19.41 11.50 6.63
CA HIS A 319 -20.64 12.18 7.09
C HIS A 319 -20.43 12.97 8.39
N ASN A 320 -19.24 12.88 9.00
CA ASN A 320 -18.91 13.60 10.23
C ASN A 320 -18.60 15.07 9.94
N ALA A 321 -19.55 15.96 10.17
CA ALA A 321 -19.40 17.39 9.91
C ALA A 321 -18.30 18.04 10.77
N ALA A 322 -18.14 17.59 12.03
CA ALA A 322 -17.10 18.11 12.92
C ALA A 322 -15.68 17.70 12.45
N LEU A 323 -15.52 16.47 11.93
CA LEU A 323 -14.28 16.03 11.30
C LEU A 323 -13.93 16.91 10.10
N LEU A 324 -14.90 17.17 9.21
CA LEU A 324 -14.68 17.98 8.02
C LEU A 324 -14.37 19.44 8.35
N GLU A 325 -14.97 20.01 9.38
CA GLU A 325 -14.66 21.35 9.88
C GLU A 325 -13.24 21.42 10.47
N ALA A 326 -12.86 20.45 11.31
CA ALA A 326 -11.50 20.36 11.84
C ALA A 326 -10.49 20.17 10.71
N TYR A 327 -10.82 19.37 9.70
CA TYR A 327 -9.99 19.16 8.52
C TYR A 327 -9.77 20.46 7.73
N GLU A 328 -10.81 21.26 7.48
CA GLU A 328 -10.70 22.59 6.87
C GLU A 328 -9.71 23.49 7.63
N ASN A 329 -9.77 23.48 8.95
CA ASN A 329 -8.95 24.34 9.79
C ASN A 329 -7.47 23.93 9.88
N LEU A 330 -7.14 22.63 9.66
CA LEU A 330 -5.81 22.08 9.87
C LEU A 330 -5.05 21.79 8.56
N ASN A 331 -5.73 21.61 7.44
CA ASN A 331 -5.15 21.06 6.21
C ASN A 331 -4.26 22.02 5.40
N LEU A 332 -4.02 23.25 5.87
CA LEU A 332 -3.27 24.27 5.11
C LEU A 332 -1.90 23.76 4.60
N SER A 333 -1.18 23.02 5.43
CA SER A 333 0.14 22.48 5.06
C SER A 333 0.09 21.23 4.16
N HIS A 334 -1.09 20.65 3.97
CA HIS A 334 -1.30 19.40 3.24
C HIS A 334 -2.20 19.59 2.01
N THR A 335 -2.49 20.82 1.61
CA THR A 335 -3.35 21.11 0.46
C THR A 335 -2.71 20.64 -0.85
N VAL A 336 -3.55 20.19 -1.77
CA VAL A 336 -3.15 19.90 -3.15
C VAL A 336 -3.03 21.20 -3.92
N SER A 337 -1.98 21.33 -4.74
CA SER A 337 -1.82 22.47 -5.65
C SER A 337 -3.10 22.73 -6.46
N ASN A 338 -3.55 23.97 -6.53
CA ASN A 338 -4.73 24.34 -7.31
C ASN A 338 -4.55 24.04 -8.81
N HIS A 339 -3.33 24.11 -9.33
CA HIS A 339 -3.05 23.70 -10.70
C HIS A 339 -3.29 22.20 -10.92
N THR A 340 -2.89 21.36 -9.95
CA THR A 340 -3.19 19.92 -9.97
C THR A 340 -4.69 19.67 -9.89
N GLN A 341 -5.40 20.38 -9.02
CA GLN A 341 -6.85 20.27 -8.90
C GLN A 341 -7.55 20.68 -10.20
N TRP A 342 -7.13 21.81 -10.81
CA TRP A 342 -7.65 22.28 -12.09
C TRP A 342 -7.43 21.24 -13.21
N LEU A 343 -6.24 20.69 -13.33
CA LEU A 343 -5.93 19.67 -14.32
C LEU A 343 -6.78 18.42 -14.15
N LEU A 344 -6.83 17.92 -12.92
CA LEU A 344 -7.50 16.65 -12.63
C LEU A 344 -9.03 16.77 -12.65
N GLN A 345 -9.61 17.95 -12.41
CA GLN A 345 -11.05 18.11 -12.59
C GLN A 345 -11.50 17.84 -14.03
N HIS A 346 -10.72 18.30 -15.02
CA HIS A 346 -11.00 18.02 -16.43
C HIS A 346 -10.81 16.53 -16.77
N LEU A 347 -9.78 15.90 -16.19
CA LEU A 347 -9.56 14.47 -16.35
C LEU A 347 -10.71 13.63 -15.79
N LEU A 348 -11.10 13.89 -14.53
CA LEU A 348 -12.06 13.09 -13.80
C LEU A 348 -13.52 13.26 -14.28
N THR A 349 -13.82 14.31 -15.04
CA THR A 349 -15.14 14.54 -15.64
C THR A 349 -15.25 14.07 -17.08
N ASP A 350 -14.19 13.58 -17.68
CA ASP A 350 -14.25 12.94 -19.01
C ASP A 350 -14.67 11.47 -18.84
N ASP A 351 -15.96 11.23 -18.83
CA ASP A 351 -16.56 9.93 -18.56
C ASP A 351 -16.16 8.86 -19.57
N ASP A 352 -16.05 9.21 -20.85
CA ASP A 352 -15.70 8.27 -21.92
C ASP A 352 -14.25 7.82 -21.77
N PHE A 353 -13.35 8.79 -21.52
CA PHE A 353 -11.96 8.48 -21.27
C PHE A 353 -11.79 7.65 -19.99
N MET A 354 -12.39 8.08 -18.89
CA MET A 354 -12.23 7.38 -17.59
C MET A 354 -12.81 5.95 -17.62
N THR A 355 -13.94 5.75 -18.29
CA THR A 355 -14.52 4.40 -18.46
C THR A 355 -13.56 3.50 -19.25
N SER A 356 -13.03 3.99 -20.36
CA SER A 356 -12.09 3.24 -21.20
C SER A 356 -10.77 2.98 -20.48
N TYR A 357 -10.26 3.99 -19.77
CA TYR A 357 -9.02 3.89 -18.99
C TYR A 357 -9.11 2.83 -17.89
N VAL A 358 -10.18 2.86 -17.09
CA VAL A 358 -10.37 1.89 -15.99
C VAL A 358 -10.44 0.47 -16.53
N ALA A 359 -11.21 0.24 -17.59
CA ALA A 359 -11.33 -1.08 -18.20
C ALA A 359 -10.00 -1.60 -18.75
N GLU A 360 -9.25 -0.77 -19.48
CA GLU A 360 -7.95 -1.14 -20.03
C GLU A 360 -6.90 -1.34 -18.94
N ASN A 361 -6.92 -0.52 -17.90
CA ASN A 361 -6.04 -0.67 -16.75
C ASN A 361 -6.27 -2.00 -16.03
N GLN A 362 -7.51 -2.40 -15.80
CA GLN A 362 -7.86 -3.70 -15.20
C GLN A 362 -7.42 -4.86 -16.08
N ARG A 363 -7.58 -4.75 -17.38
CA ARG A 363 -7.09 -5.76 -18.33
C ARG A 363 -5.58 -5.92 -18.24
N ARG A 364 -4.82 -4.82 -18.27
CA ARG A 364 -3.35 -4.84 -18.16
C ARG A 364 -2.87 -5.37 -16.79
N LEU A 365 -3.56 -5.00 -15.71
CA LEU A 365 -3.28 -5.53 -14.38
C LEU A 365 -3.51 -7.04 -14.33
N THR A 366 -4.60 -7.54 -14.91
CA THR A 366 -4.90 -8.98 -14.97
C THR A 366 -3.81 -9.74 -15.74
N GLU A 367 -3.41 -9.25 -16.91
CA GLU A 367 -2.32 -9.85 -17.69
C GLU A 367 -0.99 -9.90 -16.91
N ALA A 368 -0.62 -8.79 -16.27
CA ALA A 368 0.61 -8.73 -15.48
C ALA A 368 0.56 -9.66 -14.24
N TYR A 369 -0.59 -9.72 -13.57
CA TYR A 369 -0.82 -10.64 -12.47
C TYR A 369 -0.71 -12.10 -12.92
N ALA A 370 -1.32 -12.47 -14.06
CA ALA A 370 -1.26 -13.80 -14.61
C ALA A 370 0.17 -14.26 -14.95
N VAL A 371 1.04 -13.34 -15.42
CA VAL A 371 2.48 -13.64 -15.63
C VAL A 371 3.16 -14.06 -14.33
N VAL A 372 2.92 -13.32 -13.23
CA VAL A 372 3.51 -13.65 -11.92
C VAL A 372 2.98 -14.98 -11.41
N VAL A 373 1.66 -15.13 -11.37
CA VAL A 373 1.00 -16.34 -10.83
C VAL A 373 1.39 -17.57 -11.64
N GLY A 374 1.40 -17.48 -12.98
CA GLY A 374 1.85 -18.57 -13.84
C GLY A 374 3.30 -18.98 -13.55
N ALA A 375 4.19 -18.04 -13.24
CA ALA A 375 5.56 -18.34 -12.82
C ALA A 375 5.59 -19.02 -11.44
N LEU A 376 4.83 -18.52 -10.46
CA LEU A 376 4.77 -19.10 -9.11
C LEU A 376 4.23 -20.54 -9.13
N LYS A 377 3.17 -20.80 -9.91
CA LYS A 377 2.61 -22.16 -10.10
C LYS A 377 3.65 -23.12 -10.67
N ARG A 378 4.39 -22.71 -11.73
CA ARG A 378 5.45 -23.53 -12.31
C ARG A 378 6.60 -23.80 -11.33
N LEU A 379 6.84 -22.92 -10.38
CA LEU A 379 7.88 -23.03 -9.35
C LEU A 379 7.40 -23.70 -8.08
N ASP A 380 6.12 -24.03 -7.97
CA ASP A 380 5.50 -24.55 -6.75
C ASP A 380 5.78 -23.64 -5.53
N ILE A 381 5.60 -22.33 -5.73
CA ILE A 381 5.71 -21.31 -4.67
C ILE A 381 4.33 -20.94 -4.19
N PRO A 382 4.04 -21.10 -2.88
CA PRO A 382 2.75 -20.70 -2.32
C PRO A 382 2.56 -19.18 -2.38
N TYR A 383 1.33 -18.75 -2.67
CA TYR A 383 0.95 -17.35 -2.71
C TYR A 383 -0.53 -17.20 -2.32
N VAL A 384 -0.92 -15.96 -1.97
CA VAL A 384 -2.31 -15.60 -1.73
C VAL A 384 -2.95 -15.16 -3.04
N PRO A 385 -4.05 -15.78 -3.50
CA PRO A 385 -4.80 -15.33 -4.67
C PRO A 385 -5.37 -13.93 -4.45
N SER A 386 -4.99 -12.98 -5.31
CA SER A 386 -5.40 -11.58 -5.24
C SER A 386 -6.62 -11.33 -6.12
N ARG A 387 -7.63 -10.62 -5.61
CA ARG A 387 -8.79 -10.16 -6.39
C ARG A 387 -8.65 -8.72 -6.87
N GLY A 388 -7.63 -8.03 -6.40
CA GLY A 388 -7.35 -6.64 -6.74
C GLY A 388 -6.02 -6.17 -6.15
N SER A 389 -5.76 -4.88 -6.19
CA SER A 389 -4.52 -4.24 -5.81
C SER A 389 -3.37 -4.42 -6.82
N LEU A 390 -2.16 -4.11 -6.39
CA LEU A 390 -0.94 -4.12 -7.22
C LEU A 390 0.03 -5.23 -6.77
N PHE A 391 -0.44 -6.22 -5.98
CA PHE A 391 0.44 -7.09 -5.21
C PHE A 391 0.13 -8.56 -5.38
N VAL A 392 1.20 -9.35 -5.22
CA VAL A 392 1.12 -10.78 -4.92
C VAL A 392 1.88 -11.02 -3.62
N TRP A 393 1.26 -11.66 -2.65
CA TRP A 393 1.85 -12.05 -1.37
C TRP A 393 2.33 -13.49 -1.49
N ILE A 394 3.65 -13.72 -1.44
CA ILE A 394 4.27 -15.01 -1.71
C ILE A 394 5.00 -15.56 -0.49
N ASP A 395 5.11 -16.88 -0.40
CA ASP A 395 5.78 -17.60 0.67
C ASP A 395 7.08 -18.25 0.17
N LEU A 396 8.21 -17.72 0.63
CA LEU A 396 9.55 -18.28 0.40
C LEU A 396 10.16 -18.86 1.68
N SER A 397 9.35 -19.13 2.72
CA SER A 397 9.82 -19.60 4.02
C SER A 397 10.60 -20.93 3.93
N GLU A 398 10.31 -21.78 2.93
CA GLU A 398 11.07 -23.02 2.67
C GLU A 398 12.57 -22.79 2.47
N PHE A 399 12.98 -21.57 2.05
CA PHE A 399 14.37 -21.22 1.79
C PHE A 399 15.07 -20.50 2.94
N MET A 400 14.36 -20.27 4.04
CA MET A 400 14.94 -19.61 5.22
C MET A 400 15.91 -20.54 5.95
N VAL A 401 16.90 -19.94 6.60
CA VAL A 401 17.78 -20.63 7.55
C VAL A 401 17.50 -20.08 8.95
N GLY A 402 16.61 -20.76 9.66
CA GLY A 402 16.10 -20.32 10.96
C GLY A 402 14.77 -19.56 10.85
N ASP A 403 14.16 -19.26 12.01
CA ASP A 403 12.85 -18.63 12.14
C ASP A 403 12.99 -17.32 12.94
N SER A 404 13.58 -16.30 12.32
CA SER A 404 13.77 -14.99 12.94
C SER A 404 13.69 -13.88 11.89
N GLU A 405 13.47 -12.64 12.33
CA GLU A 405 13.51 -11.46 11.43
C GLU A 405 14.87 -11.32 10.73
N GLN A 406 15.96 -11.70 11.39
CA GLN A 406 17.30 -11.69 10.81
C GLN A 406 17.41 -12.71 9.68
N ALA A 407 16.80 -13.90 9.84
CA ALA A 407 16.77 -14.93 8.80
C ALA A 407 15.91 -14.50 7.60
N ASP A 408 14.75 -13.87 7.86
CA ASP A 408 13.88 -13.26 6.84
C ASP A 408 14.64 -12.21 6.02
N LEU A 409 15.27 -11.24 6.69
CA LEU A 409 16.07 -10.21 6.03
C LEU A 409 17.31 -10.78 5.30
N ALA A 410 17.90 -11.86 5.82
CA ALA A 410 19.03 -12.52 5.16
C ALA A 410 18.59 -13.18 3.84
N LEU A 411 17.44 -13.86 3.83
CA LEU A 411 16.84 -14.41 2.61
C LEU A 411 16.51 -13.33 1.60
N TRP A 412 15.88 -12.23 2.04
CA TRP A 412 15.58 -11.07 1.19
C TRP A 412 16.83 -10.49 0.53
N GLN A 413 17.93 -10.29 1.32
CA GLN A 413 19.17 -9.78 0.80
C GLN A 413 19.86 -10.76 -0.15
N GLU A 414 19.80 -12.07 0.14
CA GLU A 414 20.36 -13.11 -0.74
C GLU A 414 19.62 -13.11 -2.08
N LEU A 415 18.28 -13.09 -2.08
CA LEU A 415 17.47 -12.99 -3.28
C LEU A 415 17.89 -11.79 -4.13
N TYR A 416 17.88 -10.59 -3.54
CA TYR A 416 18.23 -9.37 -4.27
C TYR A 416 19.65 -9.41 -4.83
N ARG A 417 20.64 -9.78 -4.03
CA ARG A 417 22.05 -9.78 -4.45
C ARG A 417 22.37 -10.81 -5.53
N THR A 418 21.70 -11.96 -5.53
CA THR A 418 21.98 -13.05 -6.47
C THR A 418 21.16 -12.98 -7.75
N SER A 419 19.92 -12.50 -7.68
CA SER A 419 19.02 -12.43 -8.83
C SER A 419 18.84 -11.02 -9.40
N GLY A 420 19.17 -9.98 -8.63
CA GLY A 420 18.83 -8.60 -8.97
C GLY A 420 17.34 -8.25 -8.81
N VAL A 421 16.50 -9.18 -8.36
CA VAL A 421 15.07 -8.95 -8.13
C VAL A 421 14.86 -8.42 -6.72
N LEU A 422 14.38 -7.18 -6.59
CA LEU A 422 14.13 -6.53 -5.31
C LEU A 422 12.64 -6.60 -4.98
N LEU A 423 12.26 -7.45 -4.02
CA LEU A 423 10.91 -7.55 -3.47
C LEU A 423 10.77 -6.70 -2.19
N THR A 424 9.54 -6.52 -1.69
CA THR A 424 9.34 -5.97 -0.34
C THR A 424 9.39 -7.10 0.68
N PRO A 425 10.28 -7.06 1.69
CA PRO A 425 10.33 -8.09 2.73
C PRO A 425 9.08 -8.03 3.62
N GLY A 426 8.67 -9.16 4.20
CA GLY A 426 7.50 -9.28 5.06
C GLY A 426 7.63 -8.58 6.41
N VAL A 427 8.85 -8.24 6.81
CA VAL A 427 9.11 -7.48 8.03
C VAL A 427 8.36 -6.15 8.02
N GLY A 428 7.62 -5.87 9.06
CA GLY A 428 6.82 -4.65 9.21
C GLY A 428 5.35 -4.77 8.77
N PHE A 429 4.97 -5.85 8.06
CA PHE A 429 3.56 -6.08 7.71
C PHE A 429 2.70 -6.60 8.89
N GLY A 430 3.31 -6.94 10.03
CA GLY A 430 2.59 -7.40 11.23
C GLY A 430 2.21 -8.89 11.23
N HIS A 431 2.55 -9.65 10.18
CA HIS A 431 2.28 -11.08 10.13
C HIS A 431 3.25 -11.89 10.99
N THR A 432 2.76 -12.96 11.65
CA THR A 432 3.57 -13.78 12.54
C THR A 432 4.55 -14.68 11.80
N LYS A 433 4.15 -15.27 10.65
CA LYS A 433 4.99 -16.10 9.80
C LYS A 433 6.07 -15.28 9.11
N LYS A 434 7.29 -15.81 9.06
CA LYS A 434 8.44 -15.22 8.38
C LYS A 434 8.66 -15.84 7.00
N GLY A 435 9.48 -15.19 6.17
CA GLY A 435 9.75 -15.67 4.80
C GLY A 435 8.68 -15.29 3.79
N LEU A 436 7.78 -14.38 4.16
CA LEU A 436 6.76 -13.85 3.26
C LEU A 436 7.26 -12.59 2.57
N PHE A 437 6.90 -12.42 1.29
CA PHE A 437 7.34 -11.28 0.49
C PHE A 437 6.21 -10.72 -0.35
N ARG A 438 6.23 -9.41 -0.57
CA ARG A 438 5.30 -8.75 -1.48
C ARG A 438 5.96 -8.47 -2.82
N VAL A 439 5.38 -8.99 -3.89
CA VAL A 439 5.71 -8.66 -5.28
C VAL A 439 4.80 -7.53 -5.73
N VAL A 440 5.35 -6.43 -6.26
CA VAL A 440 4.60 -5.36 -6.93
C VAL A 440 4.72 -5.58 -8.42
N TYR A 441 3.69 -6.12 -9.06
CA TYR A 441 3.78 -6.57 -10.45
C TYR A 441 3.63 -5.46 -11.50
N PRO A 442 2.85 -4.36 -11.31
CA PRO A 442 2.65 -3.37 -12.36
C PRO A 442 3.64 -2.19 -12.32
N CYS A 443 4.71 -2.28 -11.51
CA CYS A 443 5.69 -1.20 -11.38
C CYS A 443 6.81 -1.21 -12.44
N VAL A 444 6.82 -2.22 -13.29
CA VAL A 444 7.76 -2.43 -14.40
C VAL A 444 7.00 -2.79 -15.68
N SER A 445 7.67 -2.80 -16.83
CA SER A 445 7.08 -3.27 -18.09
C SER A 445 6.82 -4.79 -18.06
N MET A 446 6.00 -5.30 -18.98
CA MET A 446 5.72 -6.73 -19.10
C MET A 446 6.98 -7.55 -19.44
N GLU A 447 7.90 -6.98 -20.22
CA GLU A 447 9.19 -7.59 -20.54
C GLU A 447 10.08 -7.69 -19.29
N GLU A 448 10.22 -6.60 -18.55
CA GLU A 448 10.98 -6.56 -17.28
C GLU A 448 10.38 -7.52 -16.24
N LEU A 449 9.04 -7.59 -16.16
CA LEU A 449 8.34 -8.51 -15.26
C LEU A 449 8.64 -9.97 -15.61
N SER A 450 8.64 -10.33 -16.89
CA SER A 450 8.98 -11.67 -17.36
C SER A 450 10.42 -12.05 -16.98
N VAL A 451 11.37 -11.15 -17.22
CA VAL A 451 12.77 -11.33 -16.82
C VAL A 451 12.92 -11.49 -15.30
N ALA A 452 12.15 -10.69 -14.51
CA ALA A 452 12.18 -10.80 -13.05
C ALA A 452 11.69 -12.18 -12.58
N MET A 453 10.64 -12.71 -13.20
CA MET A 453 10.11 -14.04 -12.86
C MET A 453 11.06 -15.17 -13.27
N GLU A 454 11.73 -15.05 -14.41
CA GLU A 454 12.80 -15.99 -14.82
C GLU A 454 13.95 -16.01 -13.80
N ARG A 455 14.40 -14.84 -13.34
CA ARG A 455 15.47 -14.73 -12.35
C ARG A 455 15.06 -15.24 -10.97
N LEU A 456 13.81 -14.99 -10.54
CA LEU A 456 13.25 -15.60 -9.35
C LEU A 456 13.26 -17.12 -9.46
N GLY A 457 12.86 -17.66 -10.62
CA GLY A 457 12.88 -19.08 -10.90
C GLY A 457 14.29 -19.70 -10.79
N ALA A 458 15.28 -19.04 -11.35
CA ALA A 458 16.67 -19.47 -11.26
C ALA A 458 17.18 -19.49 -9.80
N PHE A 459 16.81 -18.48 -9.00
CA PHE A 459 17.11 -18.43 -7.57
C PHE A 459 16.49 -19.61 -6.81
N VAL A 460 15.21 -19.86 -7.00
CA VAL A 460 14.46 -20.95 -6.35
C VAL A 460 15.07 -22.30 -6.69
N GLN A 461 15.35 -22.57 -7.96
CA GLN A 461 15.99 -23.82 -8.41
C GLN A 461 17.38 -24.02 -7.79
N ALA A 462 18.19 -22.97 -7.72
CA ALA A 462 19.51 -23.02 -7.10
C ALA A 462 19.42 -23.31 -5.59
N LYS A 463 18.42 -22.75 -4.89
CA LYS A 463 18.17 -23.02 -3.45
C LYS A 463 17.78 -24.48 -3.22
N ARG A 464 16.84 -25.03 -4.00
CA ARG A 464 16.39 -26.43 -3.91
C ARG A 464 17.50 -27.43 -4.21
N GLN A 465 18.37 -27.16 -5.20
CA GLN A 465 19.54 -28.01 -5.49
C GLN A 465 20.54 -28.08 -4.33
N ARG A 466 20.77 -26.93 -3.63
CA ARG A 466 21.64 -26.88 -2.46
C ARG A 466 21.08 -27.68 -1.28
N GLN A 467 19.77 -27.57 -1.03
CA GLN A 467 19.08 -28.33 0.03
C GLN A 467 19.12 -29.84 -0.24
N GLY A 468 18.88 -30.27 -1.50
CA GLY A 468 18.94 -31.67 -1.89
C GLY A 468 20.37 -32.28 -1.82
N SER A 469 21.42 -31.49 -2.01
CA SER A 469 22.81 -31.95 -1.87
C SER A 469 23.25 -32.10 -0.41
N SER A 470 22.70 -31.28 0.51
CA SER A 470 23.02 -31.37 1.95
C SER A 470 22.39 -32.60 2.61
N THR A 471 21.20 -33.00 2.20
CA THR A 471 20.51 -34.21 2.73
C THR A 471 21.10 -35.51 2.24
N SER A 472 21.78 -35.52 1.07
CA SER A 472 22.45 -36.70 0.54
C SER A 472 23.85 -36.92 1.13
N GLY A 473 24.47 -35.94 1.78
CA GLY A 473 25.79 -36.01 2.44
C GLY A 473 25.70 -36.69 3.82
N ASP A 474 24.66 -36.49 4.58
CA ASP A 474 24.50 -37.08 5.94
C ASP A 474 24.05 -38.54 5.93
N ALA A 475 23.62 -39.07 4.79
CA ALA A 475 23.24 -40.49 4.66
C ALA A 475 24.42 -41.43 4.36
N ARG A 476 25.67 -40.92 4.31
CA ARG A 476 26.88 -41.68 3.99
C ARG A 476 28.00 -41.58 5.03
N SER A 477 27.69 -41.11 6.24
CA SER A 477 28.67 -41.12 7.36
C SER A 477 28.31 -42.15 8.42
#